data_2e95ff511ab16e475f25081d4a94630c
#
_entry.id   2e95ff511ab16e475f25081d4a94630c
#
_cell.length_a   1.000
_cell.length_b   1.000
_cell.length_c   1.000
_cell.angle_alpha   90.00
_cell.angle_beta   90.00
_cell.angle_gamma   90.00
#
_symmetry.space_group_name_H-M   'P 1'
#
loop_
_entity.id
_entity.type
_entity.pdbx_description
1 polymer ?
#
loop_
_entity_poly.entity_id
_entity_poly.type
_entity_poly.pdbx_seq_one_letter_code
_entity_poly.pdbx_strand_id
1 'polypeptide(L)'
;MVVGQGKPLIMRAWAFGEPLIAGVWGIREPTPLAPAVAPDILIVPLLAFDRAGQRIGYGAGYYDLTIAALRARQAVVAIGVAFAAQEIAAVPATPRDAPLDLVLTEREVIDLRRA
;
A
#
# COMPACT_ATOMS: atom_id res chain seq x y z
N MET A 1 -7.36 -5.58 5.62
CA MET A 1 -7.57 -6.25 6.92
C MET A 1 -6.25 -6.84 7.40
N VAL A 2 -5.86 -6.52 8.61
CA VAL A 2 -4.65 -7.08 9.23
C VAL A 2 -4.95 -8.50 9.73
N VAL A 3 -4.12 -9.47 9.31
CA VAL A 3 -4.23 -10.86 9.78
C VAL A 3 -3.34 -11.09 10.99
N GLY A 4 -2.13 -10.56 10.93
CA GLY A 4 -1.17 -10.69 12.01
C GLY A 4 0.17 -10.10 11.62
N GLN A 5 1.04 -9.93 12.61
CA GLN A 5 2.39 -9.43 12.41
C GLN A 5 3.18 -10.36 11.49
N GLY A 6 3.92 -9.81 10.54
CA GLY A 6 4.72 -10.58 9.58
C GLY A 6 3.92 -11.24 8.45
N LYS A 7 2.63 -10.90 8.33
CA LYS A 7 1.75 -11.43 7.28
C LYS A 7 1.19 -10.30 6.41
N PRO A 8 0.93 -10.56 5.10
CA PRO A 8 0.29 -9.55 4.27
C PRO A 8 -1.13 -9.25 4.75
N LEU A 9 -1.63 -8.09 4.33
CA LEU A 9 -3.03 -7.73 4.54
C LEU A 9 -3.92 -8.64 3.70
N ILE A 10 -5.14 -8.90 4.19
CA ILE A 10 -6.21 -9.45 3.36
C ILE A 10 -7.01 -8.27 2.82
N MET A 11 -7.08 -8.17 1.50
CA MET A 11 -7.93 -7.19 0.83
C MET A 11 -9.32 -7.79 0.66
N ARG A 12 -10.35 -7.00 1.01
CA ARG A 12 -11.75 -7.45 0.92
C ARG A 12 -12.56 -6.48 0.10
N ALA A 13 -13.51 -7.02 -0.65
CA ALA A 13 -14.44 -6.20 -1.38
C ALA A 13 -15.34 -5.42 -0.42
N TRP A 14 -15.48 -4.12 -0.67
CA TRP A 14 -16.33 -3.25 0.13
C TRP A 14 -16.88 -2.13 -0.73
N ALA A 15 -18.16 -1.81 -0.54
CA ALA A 15 -18.80 -0.67 -1.17
C ALA A 15 -19.34 0.28 -0.11
N PHE A 16 -19.45 1.56 -0.45
CA PHE A 16 -19.96 2.57 0.46
C PHE A 16 -21.32 2.15 1.03
N GLY A 17 -21.45 2.22 2.35
CA GLY A 17 -22.67 1.81 3.05
C GLY A 17 -22.63 0.39 3.60
N GLU A 18 -21.69 -0.45 3.18
CA GLU A 18 -21.52 -1.78 3.76
C GLU A 18 -20.91 -1.70 5.17
N PRO A 19 -21.13 -2.74 6.01
CA PRO A 19 -20.62 -2.75 7.38
C PRO A 19 -19.09 -2.68 7.45
N LEU A 20 -18.61 -1.96 8.48
CA LEU A 20 -17.21 -1.92 8.87
C LEU A 20 -17.08 -2.32 10.34
N ILE A 21 -15.94 -2.89 10.69
CA ILE A 21 -15.58 -3.20 12.08
C ILE A 21 -14.27 -2.50 12.44
N ALA A 22 -14.03 -2.32 13.73
CA ALA A 22 -12.75 -1.79 14.20
C ALA A 22 -11.68 -2.89 14.11
N GLY A 23 -10.61 -2.61 13.38
CA GLY A 23 -9.44 -3.48 13.29
C GLY A 23 -8.34 -3.04 14.23
N VAL A 24 -7.10 -3.42 13.88
CA VAL A 24 -5.90 -3.03 14.61
C VAL A 24 -5.80 -1.51 14.67
N TRP A 25 -5.46 -0.96 15.83
CA TRP A 25 -5.38 0.48 16.11
C TRP A 25 -6.70 1.25 15.92
N GLY A 26 -7.83 0.55 15.98
CA GLY A 26 -9.15 1.17 15.81
C GLY A 26 -9.46 1.58 14.36
N ILE A 27 -8.63 1.23 13.39
CA ILE A 27 -8.88 1.52 11.98
C ILE A 27 -10.07 0.68 11.52
N ARG A 28 -11.05 1.33 10.93
CA ARG A 28 -12.25 0.64 10.43
C ARG A 28 -11.93 -0.10 9.14
N GLU A 29 -12.38 -1.34 9.06
CA GLU A 29 -12.13 -2.22 7.91
C GLU A 29 -13.36 -3.08 7.61
N PRO A 30 -13.46 -3.67 6.39
CA PRO A 30 -14.54 -4.59 6.06
C PRO A 30 -14.59 -5.77 7.04
N THR A 31 -15.78 -6.33 7.22
CA THR A 31 -15.95 -7.48 8.11
C THR A 31 -15.32 -8.75 7.51
N PRO A 32 -15.01 -9.76 8.32
CA PRO A 32 -14.51 -11.05 7.82
C PRO A 32 -15.47 -11.77 6.88
N LEU A 33 -16.75 -11.37 6.83
CA LEU A 33 -17.74 -11.93 5.91
C LEU A 33 -17.64 -11.35 4.51
N ALA A 34 -16.97 -10.20 4.34
CA ALA A 34 -16.75 -9.62 3.01
C ALA A 34 -15.78 -10.50 2.21
N PRO A 35 -16.01 -10.68 0.88
CA PRO A 35 -15.14 -11.54 0.07
C PRO A 35 -13.71 -11.04 0.03
N ALA A 36 -12.75 -11.94 0.14
CA ALA A 36 -11.34 -11.62 -0.11
C ALA A 36 -11.13 -11.42 -1.61
N VAL A 37 -10.34 -10.39 -1.97
CA VAL A 37 -10.06 -10.05 -3.37
C VAL A 37 -8.56 -9.82 -3.56
N ALA A 38 -8.10 -9.96 -4.81
CA ALA A 38 -6.72 -9.65 -5.20
C ALA A 38 -6.76 -8.43 -6.14
N PRO A 39 -6.55 -7.20 -5.63
CA PRO A 39 -6.64 -6.00 -6.45
C PRO A 39 -5.50 -5.90 -7.44
N ASP A 40 -5.78 -5.31 -8.60
CA ASP A 40 -4.78 -5.00 -9.63
C ASP A 40 -4.13 -3.64 -9.37
N ILE A 41 -4.82 -2.76 -8.66
CA ILE A 41 -4.34 -1.43 -8.28
C ILE A 41 -4.45 -1.31 -6.77
N LEU A 42 -3.34 -0.96 -6.15
CA LEU A 42 -3.27 -0.80 -4.70
C LEU A 42 -2.88 0.63 -4.36
N ILE A 43 -3.71 1.28 -3.54
CA ILE A 43 -3.40 2.59 -2.99
C ILE A 43 -2.64 2.40 -1.68
N VAL A 44 -1.46 2.99 -1.57
CA VAL A 44 -0.52 2.73 -0.49
C VAL A 44 -0.24 4.00 0.31
N PRO A 45 -0.47 3.98 1.63
CA PRO A 45 -0.10 5.10 2.49
C PRO A 45 1.41 5.12 2.72
N LEU A 46 1.94 6.29 3.06
CA LEU A 46 3.37 6.44 3.34
C LEU A 46 3.64 7.64 4.24
N LEU A 47 4.81 7.63 4.88
CA LEU A 47 5.34 8.78 5.62
C LEU A 47 6.27 9.62 4.77
N ALA A 48 7.08 9.00 3.92
CA ALA A 48 8.00 9.66 3.00
C ALA A 48 8.28 8.76 1.80
N PHE A 49 8.69 9.35 0.70
CA PHE A 49 9.04 8.62 -0.51
C PHE A 49 10.21 9.28 -1.24
N ASP A 50 10.81 8.56 -2.17
CA ASP A 50 11.82 9.07 -3.07
C ASP A 50 11.47 8.76 -4.54
N ARG A 51 12.27 9.30 -5.46
CA ARG A 51 12.05 9.13 -6.90
C ARG A 51 12.47 7.77 -7.45
N ALA A 52 13.06 6.92 -6.60
CA ALA A 52 13.31 5.52 -6.95
C ALA A 52 12.11 4.60 -6.66
N GLY A 53 11.03 5.14 -6.09
CA GLY A 53 9.84 4.40 -5.73
C GLY A 53 9.90 3.76 -4.35
N GLN A 54 10.90 4.09 -3.56
CA GLN A 54 11.00 3.61 -2.17
C GLN A 54 10.16 4.49 -1.26
N ARG A 55 9.63 3.89 -0.20
CA ARG A 55 8.80 4.60 0.76
C ARG A 55 9.14 4.21 2.20
N ILE A 56 8.92 5.14 3.11
CA ILE A 56 8.90 4.87 4.55
C ILE A 56 7.43 4.65 4.94
N GLY A 57 7.13 3.46 5.43
CA GLY A 57 5.83 3.12 5.97
C GLY A 57 5.78 3.27 7.49
N TYR A 58 4.80 2.64 8.11
CA TYR A 58 4.52 2.79 9.54
C TYR A 58 5.20 1.72 10.41
N GLY A 59 6.16 0.97 9.85
CA GLY A 59 7.05 0.08 10.59
C GLY A 59 6.66 -1.40 10.63
N ALA A 60 5.41 -1.75 10.36
CA ALA A 60 4.95 -3.15 10.44
C ALA A 60 5.17 -3.96 9.16
N GLY A 61 5.47 -3.30 8.04
CA GLY A 61 5.75 -3.96 6.76
C GLY A 61 4.53 -4.57 6.07
N TYR A 62 3.32 -4.26 6.49
CA TYR A 62 2.10 -4.86 5.93
C TYR A 62 1.95 -4.62 4.43
N TYR A 63 2.19 -3.39 3.97
CA TYR A 63 2.04 -3.06 2.55
C TYR A 63 3.14 -3.67 1.70
N ASP A 64 4.39 -3.72 2.19
CA ASP A 64 5.47 -4.37 1.47
C ASP A 64 5.19 -5.86 1.29
N LEU A 65 4.73 -6.54 2.33
CA LEU A 65 4.33 -7.94 2.27
C LEU A 65 3.14 -8.14 1.32
N THR A 66 2.15 -7.26 1.39
CA THR A 66 0.95 -7.35 0.54
C THR A 66 1.29 -7.15 -0.93
N ILE A 67 2.08 -6.12 -1.25
CA ILE A 67 2.53 -5.85 -2.62
C ILE A 67 3.33 -7.03 -3.17
N ALA A 68 4.28 -7.55 -2.40
CA ALA A 68 5.09 -8.70 -2.80
C ALA A 68 4.23 -9.94 -3.06
N ALA A 69 3.27 -10.23 -2.18
CA ALA A 69 2.37 -11.38 -2.33
C ALA A 69 1.48 -11.25 -3.56
N LEU A 70 0.95 -10.05 -3.84
CA LEU A 70 0.13 -9.80 -5.02
C LEU A 70 0.95 -9.90 -6.30
N ARG A 71 2.15 -9.33 -6.33
CA ARG A 71 3.05 -9.36 -7.50
C ARG A 71 3.54 -10.76 -7.83
N ALA A 72 3.59 -11.66 -6.86
CA ALA A 72 3.90 -13.07 -7.09
C ALA A 72 2.80 -13.81 -7.87
N ARG A 73 1.57 -13.25 -7.89
CA ARG A 73 0.39 -13.88 -8.50
C ARG A 73 -0.07 -13.18 -9.78
N GLN A 74 0.14 -11.87 -9.88
CA GLN A 74 -0.44 -11.06 -10.95
C GLN A 74 0.30 -9.74 -11.09
N ALA A 75 0.05 -9.01 -12.19
CA ALA A 75 0.52 -7.65 -12.34
C ALA A 75 -0.26 -6.73 -11.41
N VAL A 76 0.45 -5.89 -10.65
CA VAL A 76 -0.14 -4.96 -9.70
C VAL A 76 0.53 -3.60 -9.84
N VAL A 77 -0.30 -2.56 -9.88
CA VAL A 77 0.17 -1.17 -9.84
C VAL A 77 0.02 -0.65 -8.42
N ALA A 78 1.13 -0.35 -7.78
CA ALA A 78 1.16 0.22 -6.43
C ALA A 78 1.31 1.74 -6.54
N ILE A 79 0.30 2.48 -6.06
CA ILE A 79 0.23 3.93 -6.12
C ILE A 79 0.35 4.48 -4.72
N GLY A 80 1.45 5.20 -4.44
CA GLY A 80 1.58 5.97 -3.20
C GLY A 80 0.77 7.26 -3.29
N VAL A 81 0.10 7.63 -2.22
CA VAL A 81 -0.61 8.89 -2.11
C VAL A 81 0.06 9.72 -1.02
N ALA A 82 0.51 10.92 -1.38
CA ALA A 82 1.33 11.74 -0.51
C ALA A 82 1.16 13.23 -0.82
N PHE A 83 1.62 14.07 0.10
CA PHE A 83 1.91 15.46 -0.21
C PHE A 83 3.31 15.58 -0.83
N ALA A 84 3.51 16.54 -1.72
CA ALA A 84 4.81 16.78 -2.34
C ALA A 84 5.92 16.99 -1.29
N ALA A 85 5.59 17.60 -0.16
CA ALA A 85 6.52 17.82 0.94
C ALA A 85 7.02 16.53 1.60
N GLN A 86 6.41 15.37 1.32
CA GLN A 86 6.86 14.08 1.84
C GLN A 86 7.97 13.43 0.99
N GLU A 87 8.33 14.07 -0.12
CA GLU A 87 9.46 13.61 -0.92
C GLU A 87 10.78 13.91 -0.20
N ILE A 88 11.66 12.90 -0.15
CA ILE A 88 13.03 13.05 0.35
C ILE A 88 14.02 12.56 -0.70
N ALA A 89 15.30 12.90 -0.54
CA ALA A 89 16.32 12.59 -1.54
C ALA A 89 16.53 11.09 -1.73
N ALA A 90 16.58 10.34 -0.63
CA ALA A 90 16.71 8.89 -0.66
C ALA A 90 16.09 8.29 0.58
N VAL A 91 15.28 7.25 0.37
CA VAL A 91 14.71 6.44 1.45
C VAL A 91 15.67 5.29 1.74
N PRO A 92 16.05 5.05 3.00
CA PRO A 92 16.74 3.82 3.36
C PRO A 92 15.88 2.62 2.97
N ALA A 93 16.37 1.80 2.05
CA ALA A 93 15.60 0.67 1.52
C ALA A 93 16.32 -0.64 1.79
N THR A 94 15.53 -1.71 1.96
CA THR A 94 16.02 -3.07 2.10
C THR A 94 15.48 -3.93 0.96
N PRO A 95 16.04 -5.12 0.70
CA PRO A 95 15.49 -6.03 -0.31
C PRO A 95 14.05 -6.46 -0.06
N ARG A 96 13.55 -6.28 1.15
CA ARG A 96 12.16 -6.61 1.52
C ARG A 96 11.16 -5.52 1.15
N ASP A 97 11.64 -4.32 0.88
CA ASP A 97 10.78 -3.19 0.56
C ASP A 97 10.27 -3.30 -0.88
N ALA A 98 8.97 -3.22 -1.05
CA ALA A 98 8.35 -3.29 -2.37
C ALA A 98 8.25 -1.88 -2.96
N PRO A 99 8.85 -1.62 -4.13
CA PRO A 99 8.82 -0.29 -4.73
C PRO A 99 7.43 0.08 -5.25
N LEU A 100 7.13 1.37 -5.23
CA LEU A 100 5.93 1.95 -5.82
C LEU A 100 6.10 2.10 -7.33
N ASP A 101 4.98 2.01 -8.05
CA ASP A 101 4.92 2.27 -9.51
C ASP A 101 4.65 3.74 -9.80
N LEU A 102 3.81 4.36 -8.99
CA LEU A 102 3.44 5.77 -9.12
C LEU A 102 3.34 6.41 -7.74
N VAL A 103 3.51 7.73 -7.69
CA VAL A 103 3.15 8.54 -6.53
C VAL A 103 2.25 9.67 -6.99
N LEU A 104 1.09 9.79 -6.36
CA LEU A 104 0.15 10.87 -6.61
C LEU A 104 0.28 11.89 -5.49
N THR A 105 0.61 13.13 -5.86
CA THR A 105 0.68 14.26 -4.94
C THR A 105 -0.31 15.35 -5.35
N GLU A 106 -0.45 16.37 -4.51
CA GLU A 106 -1.28 17.55 -4.87
C GLU A 106 -0.72 18.36 -6.04
N ARG A 107 0.52 18.10 -6.45
CA ARG A 107 1.20 18.85 -7.52
C ARG A 107 1.33 18.08 -8.82
N GLU A 108 1.51 16.77 -8.75
CA GLU A 108 1.81 15.97 -9.95
C GLU A 108 1.53 14.49 -9.75
N VAL A 109 1.45 13.78 -10.85
CA VAL A 109 1.54 12.33 -10.89
C VAL A 109 2.97 11.97 -11.24
N ILE A 110 3.66 11.30 -10.33
CA ILE A 110 5.03 10.84 -10.55
C ILE A 110 4.96 9.40 -11.03
N ASP A 111 5.22 9.18 -12.30
CA ASP A 111 5.24 7.84 -12.89
C ASP A 111 6.66 7.29 -12.83
N LEU A 112 6.85 6.25 -12.03
CA LEU A 112 8.14 5.62 -11.80
C LEU A 112 8.30 4.32 -12.61
N ARG A 113 7.29 3.95 -13.37
CA ARG A 113 7.34 2.75 -14.21
C ARG A 113 8.31 2.99 -15.37
N ARG A 114 9.11 2.00 -15.62
CA ARG A 114 10.00 2.03 -16.79
C ARG A 114 9.23 1.62 -18.02
N ALA A 115 9.44 2.37 -19.09
CA ALA A 115 8.87 2.05 -20.38
C ALA A 115 9.50 0.77 -20.95
#